data_e8e820a218a8667faeebeba819748062
#
_entry.id   e8e820a218a8667faeebeba819748062
#
_cell.length_a   1.000
_cell.length_b   1.000
_cell.length_c   1.000
_cell.angle_alpha   90.00
_cell.angle_beta   90.00
_cell.angle_gamma   90.00
#
_symmetry.space_group_name_H-M   'P 1'
#
loop_
_entity.id
_entity.type
_entity.pdbx_description
1 polymer ?
#
loop_
_entity_poly.entity_id
_entity_poly.type
_entity_poly.pdbx_seq_one_letter_code
_entity_poly.pdbx_strand_id
1 'polypeptide(L)'
;DFTPFKNTMNEYYAKDISKKRRIVNKMKGNAGVPLSPPPYGYIKNPDDPRFWVVEPEAAEVVRRIYCMALEGYGLAEIAARLAADGVVNPTYYWRSRGTSRGGSKSTVEPTKWGHTTVKKILTLQEYCGDVINFKSYSKSYKMKKRIENPEENRAIFLNVHEAIIDRQTWEKVQALQKGTRRKKPTVTQESSVFSGLLKCPECGGNLNFHFNQNNHDIKFFSCQNHNSGYRKCSKTHYIRLDFLEQVVLYEVKRLACFASEYENDFIKAMIGRSAKVAENTALRKQRELDALTARDRELDMLFERLYEDNVAGKIDDARFAKMSKRYEQEQGENAKKIKALRLELKKDESKRMDIDDFLETVRRYTDATTITKRMVAELIDHIEVYHAEKQDGVTNQRVVIYYNCIGAFDVPDRRKIPEADIIMETRKGVALSYAPEQVAV
;
A
#
# COMPACT_ATOMS: atom_id res chain seq x y z
N ASP A 1 46.80 35.50 23.82
CA ASP A 1 45.41 35.24 23.51
C ASP A 1 45.17 33.73 23.40
N PHE A 2 44.46 33.14 24.37
CA PHE A 2 44.15 31.70 24.46
C PHE A 2 42.90 31.30 23.64
N THR A 3 42.30 32.20 22.90
CA THR A 3 41.04 31.99 22.14
C THR A 3 41.14 30.89 21.10
N PRO A 4 42.20 30.78 20.26
CA PRO A 4 42.37 29.69 19.29
C PRO A 4 42.46 28.31 19.93
N PHE A 5 43.13 28.21 21.08
CA PHE A 5 43.25 26.95 21.82
C PHE A 5 41.89 26.50 22.39
N LYS A 6 41.14 27.42 23.01
CA LYS A 6 39.77 27.13 23.49
C LYS A 6 38.84 26.69 22.37
N ASN A 7 38.90 27.34 21.22
CA ASN A 7 38.09 26.96 20.05
C ASN A 7 38.44 25.56 19.55
N THR A 8 39.71 25.19 19.45
CA THR A 8 40.16 23.87 19.06
C THR A 8 39.70 22.80 20.06
N MET A 9 39.83 23.06 21.35
CA MET A 9 39.35 22.17 22.41
C MET A 9 37.82 21.98 22.34
N ASN A 10 37.07 23.03 22.17
CA ASN A 10 35.60 22.96 22.04
C ASN A 10 35.18 22.16 20.78
N GLU A 11 35.89 22.33 19.68
CA GLU A 11 35.67 21.55 18.46
C GLU A 11 35.94 20.07 18.67
N TYR A 12 37.05 19.73 19.33
CA TYR A 12 37.39 18.38 19.70
C TYR A 12 36.34 17.71 20.58
N TYR A 13 35.89 18.38 21.65
CA TYR A 13 34.85 17.89 22.52
C TYR A 13 33.52 17.69 21.77
N ALA A 14 33.11 18.63 20.93
CA ALA A 14 31.90 18.51 20.15
C ALA A 14 31.94 17.32 19.18
N LYS A 15 33.12 17.09 18.56
CA LYS A 15 33.37 15.94 17.67
C LYS A 15 33.33 14.61 18.44
N ASP A 16 33.97 14.55 19.59
CA ASP A 16 34.02 13.34 20.44
C ASP A 16 32.63 12.96 20.98
N ILE A 17 31.90 13.93 21.53
CA ILE A 17 30.51 13.74 21.99
C ILE A 17 29.63 13.24 20.84
N SER A 18 29.75 13.85 19.65
CA SER A 18 28.99 13.43 18.49
C SER A 18 29.30 11.98 18.09
N LYS A 19 30.59 11.59 18.13
CA LYS A 19 31.03 10.22 17.80
C LYS A 19 30.49 9.21 18.82
N LYS A 20 30.64 9.47 20.09
CA LYS A 20 30.11 8.63 21.18
C LYS A 20 28.59 8.47 21.09
N ARG A 21 27.85 9.56 20.85
CA ARG A 21 26.40 9.53 20.69
C ARG A 21 25.95 8.70 19.50
N ARG A 22 26.67 8.76 18.36
CA ARG A 22 26.39 7.92 17.20
C ARG A 22 26.59 6.44 17.48
N ILE A 23 27.64 6.07 18.21
CA ILE A 23 27.91 4.68 18.60
C ILE A 23 26.76 4.16 19.50
N VAL A 24 26.40 4.89 20.55
CA VAL A 24 25.29 4.52 21.45
C VAL A 24 23.97 4.42 20.70
N ASN A 25 23.65 5.37 19.81
CA ASN A 25 22.43 5.32 19.02
C ASN A 25 22.44 4.14 18.05
N LYS A 26 23.61 3.79 17.47
CA LYS A 26 23.73 2.61 16.61
C LYS A 26 23.49 1.31 17.38
N MET A 27 24.06 1.18 18.58
CA MET A 27 23.85 0.02 19.43
C MET A 27 22.36 -0.10 19.84
N LYS A 28 21.75 0.95 20.37
CA LYS A 28 20.34 0.96 20.75
C LYS A 28 19.41 0.68 19.58
N GLY A 29 19.67 1.34 18.43
CA GLY A 29 18.85 1.20 17.25
C GLY A 29 18.89 -0.19 16.64
N ASN A 30 20.06 -0.85 16.66
CA ASN A 30 20.23 -2.25 16.21
C ASN A 30 19.65 -3.25 17.20
N ALA A 31 19.45 -2.88 18.47
CA ALA A 31 18.79 -3.69 19.47
C ALA A 31 17.25 -3.51 19.48
N GLY A 32 16.67 -2.84 18.47
CA GLY A 32 15.22 -2.63 18.36
C GLY A 32 14.64 -1.56 19.27
N VAL A 33 15.48 -0.83 20.03
CA VAL A 33 15.00 0.28 20.87
C VAL A 33 14.64 1.48 19.99
N PRO A 34 13.41 2.05 20.10
CA PRO A 34 13.03 3.23 19.36
C PRO A 34 13.95 4.43 19.61
N LEU A 35 14.55 4.97 18.54
CA LEU A 35 15.40 6.16 18.64
C LEU A 35 14.62 7.47 18.52
N SER A 36 13.40 7.41 18.02
CA SER A 36 12.49 8.56 17.91
C SER A 36 11.54 8.61 19.10
N PRO A 37 11.01 9.80 19.45
CA PRO A 37 9.93 9.89 20.43
C PRO A 37 8.67 9.18 19.90
N PRO A 38 7.79 8.65 20.79
CA PRO A 38 6.56 7.96 20.39
C PRO A 38 5.71 8.86 19.49
N PRO A 39 5.11 8.35 18.38
CA PRO A 39 4.16 9.12 17.58
C PRO A 39 2.87 9.42 18.35
N TYR A 40 2.03 10.29 17.81
CA TYR A 40 0.71 10.57 18.38
C TYR A 40 -0.11 9.28 18.44
N GLY A 41 -0.76 8.99 19.54
CA GLY A 41 -1.40 7.69 19.83
C GLY A 41 -0.57 6.75 20.70
N TYR A 42 0.71 7.06 20.91
CA TYR A 42 1.60 6.33 21.81
C TYR A 42 2.26 7.22 22.83
N ILE A 43 2.53 6.67 24.01
CA ILE A 43 3.35 7.27 25.06
C ILE A 43 4.54 6.36 25.39
N LYS A 44 5.52 6.88 26.11
CA LYS A 44 6.57 6.02 26.67
C LYS A 44 5.97 5.12 27.73
N ASN A 45 6.36 3.87 27.72
CA ASN A 45 5.97 2.92 28.76
C ASN A 45 6.48 3.43 30.13
N PRO A 46 5.61 3.56 31.16
CA PRO A 46 6.01 3.96 32.50
C PRO A 46 7.02 3.01 33.13
N ASP A 47 6.88 1.71 32.89
CA ASP A 47 7.73 0.66 33.47
C ASP A 47 9.08 0.54 32.74
N ASP A 48 9.08 0.71 31.42
CA ASP A 48 10.28 0.74 30.61
C ASP A 48 10.25 1.88 29.56
N PRO A 49 10.80 3.06 29.88
CA PRO A 49 10.77 4.23 28.99
C PRO A 49 11.47 4.06 27.64
N ARG A 50 12.10 2.89 27.39
CA ARG A 50 12.68 2.54 26.10
C ARG A 50 11.65 2.14 25.07
N PHE A 51 10.47 1.66 25.50
CA PHE A 51 9.39 1.20 24.64
C PHE A 51 8.17 2.10 24.69
N TRP A 52 7.19 1.81 23.83
CA TRP A 52 5.97 2.59 23.71
C TRP A 52 4.76 1.76 24.11
N VAL A 53 3.76 2.41 24.67
CA VAL A 53 2.43 1.85 24.94
C VAL A 53 1.35 2.71 24.30
N VAL A 54 0.22 2.08 23.99
CA VAL A 54 -0.92 2.77 23.39
C VAL A 54 -1.53 3.74 24.38
N GLU A 55 -1.79 4.97 23.92
CA GLU A 55 -2.57 5.98 24.65
C GLU A 55 -4.00 5.95 24.11
N PRO A 56 -4.99 5.44 24.87
CA PRO A 56 -6.33 5.12 24.33
C PRO A 56 -7.03 6.29 23.66
N GLU A 57 -7.01 7.48 24.28
CA GLU A 57 -7.68 8.67 23.77
C GLU A 57 -7.11 9.12 22.42
N ALA A 58 -5.78 9.22 22.34
CA ALA A 58 -5.11 9.62 21.10
C ALA A 58 -5.13 8.52 20.04
N ALA A 59 -5.13 7.25 20.43
CA ALA A 59 -5.23 6.11 19.52
C ALA A 59 -6.60 6.06 18.83
N GLU A 60 -7.68 6.41 19.52
CA GLU A 60 -9.01 6.48 18.90
C GLU A 60 -9.07 7.53 17.79
N VAL A 61 -8.43 8.67 17.97
CA VAL A 61 -8.31 9.68 16.91
C VAL A 61 -7.51 9.14 15.72
N VAL A 62 -6.45 8.36 15.96
CA VAL A 62 -5.67 7.72 14.90
C VAL A 62 -6.54 6.72 14.11
N ARG A 63 -7.28 5.83 14.79
CA ARG A 63 -8.20 4.89 14.15
C ARG A 63 -9.24 5.61 13.30
N ARG A 64 -9.81 6.67 13.82
CA ARG A 64 -10.78 7.51 13.10
C ARG A 64 -10.19 8.14 11.83
N ILE A 65 -8.94 8.61 11.86
CA ILE A 65 -8.24 9.15 10.69
C ILE A 65 -8.08 8.05 9.62
N TYR A 66 -7.75 6.82 10.01
CA TYR A 66 -7.63 5.69 9.09
C TYR A 66 -8.99 5.29 8.51
N CYS A 67 -10.06 5.25 9.30
CA CYS A 67 -11.43 5.01 8.81
C CYS A 67 -11.82 6.04 7.75
N MET A 68 -11.64 7.33 8.03
CA MET A 68 -11.94 8.39 7.06
C MET A 68 -11.09 8.27 5.78
N ALA A 69 -9.83 7.87 5.90
CA ALA A 69 -8.97 7.63 4.73
C ALA A 69 -9.46 6.46 3.87
N LEU A 70 -9.94 5.37 4.49
CA LEU A 70 -10.56 4.24 3.80
C LEU A 70 -11.90 4.62 3.16
N GLU A 71 -12.66 5.51 3.76
CA GLU A 71 -13.89 6.08 3.18
C GLU A 71 -13.62 7.00 1.99
N GLY A 72 -12.32 7.24 1.66
CA GLY A 72 -11.90 8.02 0.50
C GLY A 72 -11.85 9.53 0.73
N TYR A 73 -11.92 9.99 1.99
CA TYR A 73 -11.75 11.42 2.29
C TYR A 73 -10.31 11.88 2.03
N GLY A 74 -10.20 13.07 1.44
CA GLY A 74 -8.89 13.69 1.20
C GLY A 74 -8.24 14.19 2.50
N LEU A 75 -6.89 14.29 2.53
CA LEU A 75 -6.16 14.73 3.72
C LEU A 75 -6.62 16.08 4.29
N ALA A 76 -6.97 17.03 3.41
CA ALA A 76 -7.49 18.34 3.83
C ALA A 76 -8.91 18.25 4.38
N GLU A 77 -9.75 17.36 3.83
CA GLU A 77 -11.10 17.10 4.27
C GLU A 77 -11.12 16.40 5.63
N ILE A 78 -10.25 15.40 5.83
CA ILE A 78 -10.05 14.75 7.13
C ILE A 78 -9.63 15.80 8.18
N ALA A 79 -8.68 16.68 7.85
CA ALA A 79 -8.23 17.73 8.74
C ALA A 79 -9.36 18.71 9.09
N ALA A 80 -10.19 19.09 8.12
CA ALA A 80 -11.34 19.98 8.34
C ALA A 80 -12.42 19.34 9.22
N ARG A 81 -12.71 18.05 9.03
CA ARG A 81 -13.69 17.30 9.85
C ARG A 81 -13.21 17.18 11.29
N LEU A 82 -11.94 16.82 11.52
CA LEU A 82 -11.38 16.77 12.87
C LEU A 82 -11.44 18.13 13.57
N ALA A 83 -11.20 19.22 12.83
CA ALA A 83 -11.30 20.57 13.35
C ALA A 83 -12.74 20.96 13.69
N ALA A 84 -13.72 20.61 12.81
CA ALA A 84 -15.14 20.86 13.03
C ALA A 84 -15.68 20.11 14.26
N ASP A 85 -15.19 18.89 14.49
CA ASP A 85 -15.56 18.07 15.64
C ASP A 85 -14.81 18.45 16.94
N GLY A 86 -14.04 19.53 16.91
CA GLY A 86 -13.33 20.03 18.08
C GLY A 86 -12.17 19.16 18.56
N VAL A 87 -11.70 18.21 17.74
CA VAL A 87 -10.59 17.32 18.10
C VAL A 87 -9.29 18.09 18.22
N VAL A 88 -8.62 17.96 19.36
CA VAL A 88 -7.36 18.66 19.65
C VAL A 88 -6.23 18.11 18.79
N ASN A 89 -5.46 19.00 18.15
CA ASN A 89 -4.33 18.60 17.33
C ASN A 89 -3.17 18.02 18.16
N PRO A 90 -2.29 17.17 17.56
CA PRO A 90 -1.22 16.51 18.30
C PRO A 90 -0.25 17.46 19.02
N THR A 91 -0.01 18.66 18.49
CA THR A 91 0.89 19.63 19.11
C THR A 91 0.31 20.15 20.42
N TYR A 92 -0.96 20.51 20.42
CA TYR A 92 -1.65 21.02 21.61
C TYR A 92 -1.91 19.90 22.62
N TYR A 93 -2.26 18.70 22.15
CA TYR A 93 -2.40 17.50 22.98
C TYR A 93 -1.14 17.23 23.83
N TRP A 94 0.05 17.30 23.22
CA TRP A 94 1.29 17.11 23.96
C TRP A 94 1.60 18.25 24.92
N ARG A 95 1.24 19.48 24.58
CA ARG A 95 1.40 20.65 25.47
C ARG A 95 0.55 20.53 26.71
N SER A 96 -0.72 20.17 26.59
CA SER A 96 -1.63 20.03 27.74
C SER A 96 -1.13 18.98 28.75
N ARG A 97 -0.30 18.03 28.28
CA ARG A 97 0.34 16.99 29.12
C ARG A 97 1.77 17.35 29.55
N GLY A 98 2.16 18.59 29.46
CA GLY A 98 3.47 19.09 29.94
C GLY A 98 4.67 18.63 29.09
N THR A 99 4.46 17.99 27.95
CA THR A 99 5.53 17.55 27.05
C THR A 99 5.72 18.54 25.91
N SER A 100 6.81 19.31 25.94
CA SER A 100 7.18 20.24 24.88
C SER A 100 7.73 19.48 23.68
N ARG A 101 6.85 18.91 22.84
CA ARG A 101 7.24 18.34 21.56
C ARG A 101 7.13 19.39 20.47
N GLY A 102 8.26 19.67 19.82
CA GLY A 102 8.35 20.67 18.76
C GLY A 102 8.37 22.06 19.34
N GLY A 103 9.54 22.48 19.75
CA GLY A 103 9.87 23.78 20.27
C GLY A 103 9.15 24.89 19.57
N SER A 104 8.00 25.22 19.97
CA SER A 104 7.31 26.29 19.34
C SER A 104 6.38 27.03 20.27
N LYS A 105 6.65 28.28 20.33
CA LYS A 105 5.78 29.39 20.57
C LYS A 105 4.63 29.47 19.52
N SER A 106 4.24 28.36 18.88
CA SER A 106 3.18 28.35 17.87
C SER A 106 1.85 28.78 18.50
N THR A 107 1.29 29.82 17.97
CA THR A 107 -0.04 30.38 18.25
C THR A 107 -1.15 29.61 17.52
N VAL A 108 -0.91 28.37 17.14
CA VAL A 108 -1.89 27.55 16.41
C VAL A 108 -3.07 27.24 17.32
N GLU A 109 -4.27 27.47 16.82
CA GLU A 109 -5.52 27.09 17.47
C GLU A 109 -5.53 25.62 17.86
N PRO A 110 -6.05 25.25 19.03
CA PRO A 110 -6.02 23.89 19.54
C PRO A 110 -6.61 22.85 18.60
N THR A 111 -7.68 23.19 17.91
CA THR A 111 -8.45 22.31 17.02
C THR A 111 -8.03 22.40 15.56
N LYS A 112 -7.07 23.26 15.21
CA LYS A 112 -6.62 23.42 13.82
C LYS A 112 -5.71 22.28 13.40
N TRP A 113 -6.23 21.38 12.57
CA TRP A 113 -5.48 20.28 11.97
C TRP A 113 -4.87 20.70 10.64
N GLY A 114 -3.62 20.31 10.40
CA GLY A 114 -2.97 20.47 9.10
C GLY A 114 -3.01 19.18 8.29
N HIS A 115 -3.24 19.28 6.98
CA HIS A 115 -3.20 18.14 6.07
C HIS A 115 -1.85 17.39 6.09
N THR A 116 -0.75 18.09 6.40
CA THR A 116 0.58 17.49 6.57
C THR A 116 0.67 16.61 7.81
N THR A 117 -0.02 16.97 8.89
CA THR A 117 -0.11 16.17 10.11
C THR A 117 -0.91 14.89 9.85
N VAL A 118 -2.05 14.99 9.18
CA VAL A 118 -2.86 13.84 8.76
C VAL A 118 -2.04 12.92 7.84
N LYS A 119 -1.36 13.49 6.83
CA LYS A 119 -0.46 12.71 5.95
C LYS A 119 0.60 11.96 6.75
N LYS A 120 1.25 12.62 7.70
CA LYS A 120 2.29 11.99 8.54
C LYS A 120 1.71 10.82 9.33
N ILE A 121 0.53 10.97 9.93
CA ILE A 121 -0.14 9.88 10.67
C ILE A 121 -0.40 8.71 9.73
N LEU A 122 -0.99 8.92 8.56
CA LEU A 122 -1.32 7.87 7.62
C LEU A 122 -0.11 7.16 7.00
N THR A 123 1.09 7.78 6.99
CA THR A 123 2.30 7.17 6.39
C THR A 123 3.21 6.47 7.37
N LEU A 124 3.01 6.65 8.68
CA LEU A 124 3.86 6.04 9.70
C LEU A 124 3.52 4.56 9.88
N GLN A 125 4.47 3.68 9.51
CA GLN A 125 4.35 2.23 9.70
C GLN A 125 4.41 1.83 11.18
N GLU A 126 4.92 2.69 12.05
CA GLU A 126 4.95 2.47 13.50
C GLU A 126 3.56 2.23 14.10
N TYR A 127 2.50 2.65 13.44
CA TYR A 127 1.12 2.34 13.89
C TYR A 127 0.75 0.86 13.76
N CYS A 128 1.52 0.08 12.98
CA CYS A 128 1.39 -1.38 12.89
C CYS A 128 2.15 -2.14 13.99
N GLY A 129 2.68 -1.42 15.00
CA GLY A 129 3.49 -2.04 16.05
C GLY A 129 4.98 -2.15 15.75
N ASP A 130 5.44 -1.60 14.63
CA ASP A 130 6.82 -1.70 14.16
C ASP A 130 7.69 -0.58 14.70
N VAL A 131 8.99 -0.83 14.83
CA VAL A 131 10.00 0.18 15.11
C VAL A 131 10.91 0.34 13.91
N ILE A 132 11.00 1.54 13.36
CA ILE A 132 11.87 1.86 12.23
C ILE A 132 12.93 2.85 12.68
N ASN A 133 14.15 2.38 12.79
CA ASN A 133 15.30 3.17 13.16
C ASN A 133 16.13 3.60 11.93
N PHE A 134 16.96 4.60 12.11
CA PHE A 134 17.85 5.15 11.09
C PHE A 134 17.18 5.69 9.83
N LYS A 135 15.95 6.22 9.95
CA LYS A 135 15.22 6.86 8.81
C LYS A 135 16.02 8.00 8.17
N SER A 136 16.85 8.69 8.93
CA SER A 136 17.69 9.78 8.44
C SER A 136 19.02 9.87 9.19
N TYR A 137 20.03 10.39 8.51
CA TYR A 137 21.35 10.62 9.07
C TYR A 137 21.86 12.03 8.77
N SER A 138 22.86 12.50 9.51
CA SER A 138 23.62 13.71 9.19
C SER A 138 25.07 13.33 8.84
N LYS A 139 25.60 13.93 7.77
CA LYS A 139 27.00 13.65 7.33
C LYS A 139 28.03 14.01 8.39
N SER A 140 27.81 15.12 9.12
CA SER A 140 28.77 15.65 10.07
C SER A 140 28.04 16.30 11.24
N TYR A 141 28.73 16.48 12.38
CA TYR A 141 28.19 17.22 13.52
C TYR A 141 28.05 18.73 13.21
N LYS A 142 28.81 19.26 12.27
CA LYS A 142 28.70 20.65 11.77
C LYS A 142 27.52 20.83 10.82
N MET A 143 27.05 19.75 10.16
CA MET A 143 26.00 19.78 9.16
C MET A 143 24.67 19.39 9.78
N LYS A 144 23.83 20.39 10.08
CA LYS A 144 22.52 20.19 10.72
C LYS A 144 21.48 19.58 9.79
N LYS A 145 21.69 19.63 8.44
CA LYS A 145 20.77 19.07 7.46
C LYS A 145 20.73 17.56 7.58
N ARG A 146 19.54 17.01 7.79
CA ARG A 146 19.28 15.58 7.78
C ARG A 146 19.06 15.11 6.36
N ILE A 147 19.65 13.98 6.02
CA ILE A 147 19.51 13.29 4.74
C ILE A 147 18.69 12.03 5.01
N GLU A 148 17.72 11.76 4.18
CA GLU A 148 16.92 10.55 4.25
C GLU A 148 17.78 9.33 3.93
N ASN A 149 17.63 8.29 4.73
CA ASN A 149 18.36 7.04 4.55
C ASN A 149 17.56 6.12 3.63
N PRO A 150 18.17 5.51 2.60
CA PRO A 150 17.52 4.50 1.79
C PRO A 150 16.90 3.38 2.66
N GLU A 151 15.85 2.76 2.19
CA GLU A 151 15.13 1.73 2.97
C GLU A 151 16.03 0.55 3.35
N GLU A 152 16.95 0.17 2.48
CA GLU A 152 17.95 -0.89 2.71
C GLU A 152 18.84 -0.66 3.93
N ASN A 153 19.06 0.60 4.30
CA ASN A 153 19.92 1.01 5.42
C ASN A 153 19.12 1.35 6.70
N ARG A 154 17.81 1.14 6.68
CA ARG A 154 16.93 1.30 7.85
C ARG A 154 16.88 -0.01 8.63
N ALA A 155 16.88 0.07 9.95
CA ALA A 155 16.65 -1.09 10.80
C ALA A 155 15.16 -1.14 11.13
N ILE A 156 14.47 -2.20 10.66
CA ILE A 156 13.03 -2.40 10.83
C ILE A 156 12.84 -3.61 11.74
N PHE A 157 12.12 -3.40 12.86
CA PHE A 157 11.75 -4.44 13.81
C PHE A 157 10.23 -4.52 13.84
N LEU A 158 9.70 -5.71 13.58
CA LEU A 158 8.26 -5.94 13.47
C LEU A 158 7.68 -6.28 14.84
N ASN A 159 6.45 -5.82 15.12
CA ASN A 159 5.65 -6.17 16.28
C ASN A 159 6.38 -5.94 17.62
N VAL A 160 7.07 -4.82 17.79
CA VAL A 160 7.80 -4.46 19.01
C VAL A 160 6.87 -3.89 20.09
N HIS A 161 5.76 -3.30 19.68
CA HIS A 161 4.76 -2.72 20.56
C HIS A 161 3.35 -3.01 20.04
N GLU A 162 2.34 -2.76 20.86
CA GLU A 162 0.94 -2.96 20.48
C GLU A 162 0.57 -2.11 19.26
N ALA A 163 -0.05 -2.72 18.26
CA ALA A 163 -0.50 -2.04 17.05
C ALA A 163 -1.80 -1.26 17.32
N ILE A 164 -1.87 0.00 16.88
CA ILE A 164 -3.12 0.79 16.85
C ILE A 164 -3.93 0.44 15.60
N ILE A 165 -3.25 0.18 14.49
CA ILE A 165 -3.82 -0.13 13.19
C ILE A 165 -3.23 -1.46 12.72
N ASP A 166 -4.08 -2.35 12.23
CA ASP A 166 -3.63 -3.59 11.61
C ASP A 166 -2.86 -3.32 10.30
N ARG A 167 -1.95 -4.24 9.96
CA ARG A 167 -1.05 -4.08 8.80
C ARG A 167 -1.81 -4.00 7.48
N GLN A 168 -2.86 -4.76 7.31
CA GLN A 168 -3.67 -4.78 6.09
C GLN A 168 -4.35 -3.43 5.87
N THR A 169 -4.93 -2.85 6.92
CA THR A 169 -5.53 -1.50 6.88
C THR A 169 -4.49 -0.45 6.51
N TRP A 170 -3.29 -0.52 7.08
CA TRP A 170 -2.20 0.40 6.75
C TRP A 170 -1.79 0.27 5.28
N GLU A 171 -1.59 -0.94 4.77
CA GLU A 171 -1.22 -1.22 3.38
C GLU A 171 -2.29 -0.74 2.38
N LYS A 172 -3.58 -1.00 2.68
CA LYS A 172 -4.71 -0.48 1.90
C LYS A 172 -4.68 1.05 1.80
N VAL A 173 -4.45 1.74 2.90
CA VAL A 173 -4.33 3.21 2.92
C VAL A 173 -3.10 3.70 2.14
N GLN A 174 -1.94 3.00 2.21
CA GLN A 174 -0.79 3.35 1.39
C GLN A 174 -1.07 3.19 -0.11
N ALA A 175 -1.76 2.13 -0.52
CA ALA A 175 -2.17 1.89 -1.91
C ALA A 175 -3.09 3.01 -2.41
N LEU A 176 -4.11 3.38 -1.62
CA LEU A 176 -5.00 4.49 -1.92
C LEU A 176 -4.26 5.84 -2.07
N GLN A 177 -3.26 6.11 -1.23
CA GLN A 177 -2.48 7.34 -1.32
C GLN A 177 -1.56 7.38 -2.55
N LYS A 178 -0.98 6.25 -2.97
CA LYS A 178 -0.14 6.16 -4.18
C LYS A 178 -0.95 6.35 -5.46
N GLY A 179 -2.19 5.85 -5.51
CA GLY A 179 -3.09 5.97 -6.67
C GLY A 179 -3.66 7.39 -6.87
N THR A 180 -3.71 8.19 -5.83
CA THR A 180 -4.37 9.50 -5.88
C THR A 180 -3.42 10.62 -6.33
N ARG A 181 -3.14 10.72 -7.62
CA ARG A 181 -2.65 11.98 -8.21
C ARG A 181 -3.78 13.01 -8.11
N ARG A 182 -3.67 13.92 -7.14
CA ARG A 182 -4.64 15.01 -6.94
C ARG A 182 -4.70 15.90 -8.16
N LYS A 183 -5.81 15.88 -8.87
CA LYS A 183 -6.19 17.00 -9.74
C LYS A 183 -6.59 18.16 -8.84
N LYS A 184 -6.18 19.39 -9.21
CA LYS A 184 -6.67 20.61 -8.56
C LYS A 184 -8.21 20.59 -8.63
N PRO A 185 -8.93 20.94 -7.55
CA PRO A 185 -10.38 21.03 -7.62
C PRO A 185 -10.75 22.01 -8.74
N THR A 186 -11.65 21.57 -9.61
CA THR A 186 -12.29 22.47 -10.60
C THR A 186 -13.12 23.50 -9.85
N VAL A 187 -13.40 24.62 -10.50
CA VAL A 187 -14.15 25.78 -9.93
C VAL A 187 -15.48 25.36 -9.27
N THR A 188 -16.08 24.27 -9.71
CA THR A 188 -17.35 23.73 -9.20
C THR A 188 -17.23 22.79 -7.98
N GLN A 189 -16.01 22.43 -7.52
CA GLN A 189 -15.75 21.48 -6.42
C GLN A 189 -16.43 20.09 -6.55
N GLU A 190 -17.18 19.81 -7.59
CA GLU A 190 -17.80 18.53 -7.83
C GLU A 190 -16.80 17.51 -8.35
N SER A 191 -16.68 16.38 -7.67
CA SER A 191 -15.87 15.23 -8.10
C SER A 191 -16.73 13.98 -8.10
N SER A 192 -16.70 13.22 -9.19
CA SER A 192 -17.32 11.90 -9.22
C SER A 192 -16.46 10.89 -8.45
N VAL A 193 -17.10 9.85 -7.90
CA VAL A 193 -16.43 8.70 -7.25
C VAL A 193 -15.45 7.98 -8.18
N PHE A 194 -15.67 8.05 -9.49
CA PHE A 194 -14.82 7.45 -10.53
C PHE A 194 -13.69 8.36 -11.03
N SER A 195 -13.55 9.57 -10.49
CA SER A 195 -12.53 10.52 -10.94
C SER A 195 -11.11 9.98 -10.77
N GLY A 196 -10.40 9.80 -11.88
CA GLY A 196 -9.03 9.26 -11.92
C GLY A 196 -8.94 7.76 -12.11
N LEU A 197 -10.06 7.02 -12.09
CA LEU A 197 -10.11 5.57 -12.30
C LEU A 197 -10.37 5.17 -13.75
N LEU A 198 -11.00 6.05 -14.55
CA LEU A 198 -11.30 5.73 -15.95
C LEU A 198 -10.08 5.96 -16.83
N LYS A 199 -9.75 4.95 -17.62
CA LYS A 199 -8.63 4.98 -18.59
C LYS A 199 -9.09 4.73 -20.01
N CYS A 200 -8.38 5.35 -20.93
CA CYS A 200 -8.53 5.09 -22.35
C CYS A 200 -7.61 3.92 -22.75
N PRO A 201 -8.12 2.82 -23.30
CA PRO A 201 -7.31 1.66 -23.66
C PRO A 201 -6.34 1.94 -24.82
N GLU A 202 -6.67 2.89 -25.72
CA GLU A 202 -5.82 3.20 -26.88
C GLU A 202 -4.62 4.08 -26.52
N CYS A 203 -4.80 5.10 -25.68
CA CYS A 203 -3.72 6.05 -25.38
C CYS A 203 -3.21 5.97 -23.94
N GLY A 204 -3.76 5.09 -23.09
CA GLY A 204 -3.42 4.97 -21.69
C GLY A 204 -3.75 6.19 -20.82
N GLY A 205 -4.30 7.25 -21.43
CA GLY A 205 -4.65 8.50 -20.74
C GLY A 205 -5.94 8.36 -19.92
N ASN A 206 -6.11 9.25 -18.95
CA ASN A 206 -7.32 9.26 -18.14
C ASN A 206 -8.49 9.90 -18.90
N LEU A 207 -9.71 9.43 -18.59
CA LEU A 207 -10.93 10.14 -18.95
C LEU A 207 -11.21 11.17 -17.84
N ASN A 208 -11.45 12.39 -18.25
CA ASN A 208 -11.76 13.50 -17.34
C ASN A 208 -13.25 13.66 -17.18
N PHE A 209 -13.64 14.05 -15.96
CA PHE A 209 -15.00 14.36 -15.60
C PHE A 209 -15.41 15.71 -16.17
N HIS A 210 -16.58 15.79 -16.79
CA HIS A 210 -17.17 16.96 -17.38
C HIS A 210 -18.68 17.00 -17.08
N PHE A 211 -19.25 18.16 -17.17
CA PHE A 211 -20.69 18.39 -17.23
C PHE A 211 -21.05 19.18 -18.48
N ASN A 212 -22.26 18.99 -18.96
CA ASN A 212 -22.72 19.71 -20.14
C ASN A 212 -22.98 21.17 -19.78
N GLN A 213 -22.45 22.10 -20.60
CA GLN A 213 -22.58 23.56 -20.37
C GLN A 213 -24.03 24.03 -20.38
N ASN A 214 -24.90 23.40 -21.21
CA ASN A 214 -26.31 23.75 -21.34
C ASN A 214 -27.21 23.03 -20.33
N ASN A 215 -26.77 21.93 -19.75
CA ASN A 215 -27.50 21.16 -18.76
C ASN A 215 -26.53 20.48 -17.78
N HIS A 216 -26.32 21.09 -16.64
CA HIS A 216 -25.39 20.64 -15.61
C HIS A 216 -25.74 19.27 -15.01
N ASP A 217 -26.98 18.79 -15.20
CA ASP A 217 -27.40 17.45 -14.73
C ASP A 217 -26.77 16.32 -15.56
N ILE A 218 -26.36 16.64 -16.81
CA ILE A 218 -25.68 15.67 -17.67
C ILE A 218 -24.19 15.70 -17.38
N LYS A 219 -23.75 14.71 -16.61
CA LYS A 219 -22.36 14.49 -16.23
C LYS A 219 -21.78 13.34 -17.06
N PHE A 220 -20.52 13.48 -17.48
CA PHE A 220 -19.88 12.49 -18.34
C PHE A 220 -18.37 12.48 -18.19
N PHE A 221 -17.76 11.42 -18.68
CA PHE A 221 -16.32 11.29 -18.79
C PHE A 221 -15.90 11.26 -20.25
N SER A 222 -14.80 11.91 -20.57
CA SER A 222 -14.20 11.89 -21.92
C SER A 222 -12.68 11.85 -21.89
N CYS A 223 -12.09 11.26 -22.94
CA CYS A 223 -10.63 11.08 -23.02
C CYS A 223 -9.91 12.44 -23.10
N GLN A 224 -9.00 12.67 -22.16
CA GLN A 224 -8.20 13.90 -22.08
C GLN A 224 -7.33 14.11 -23.32
N ASN A 225 -6.73 13.05 -23.84
CA ASN A 225 -5.79 13.11 -24.95
C ASN A 225 -6.49 13.32 -26.30
N HIS A 226 -7.77 12.98 -26.41
CA HIS A 226 -8.58 13.29 -27.59
C HIS A 226 -9.02 14.76 -27.59
N ASN A 227 -9.42 15.27 -26.42
CA ASN A 227 -9.91 16.64 -26.26
C ASN A 227 -8.79 17.68 -26.14
N SER A 228 -7.53 17.26 -25.95
CA SER A 228 -6.38 18.17 -25.94
C SER A 228 -6.04 18.63 -27.36
N GLY A 229 -5.55 19.84 -27.49
CA GLY A 229 -5.14 20.40 -28.81
C GLY A 229 -4.10 19.54 -29.56
N TYR A 230 -3.42 18.65 -28.87
CA TYR A 230 -2.43 17.73 -29.47
C TYR A 230 -3.02 16.43 -30.04
N ARG A 231 -4.30 16.16 -29.81
CA ARG A 231 -5.06 14.99 -30.34
C ARG A 231 -4.24 13.68 -30.37
N LYS A 232 -3.64 13.34 -29.24
CA LYS A 232 -2.83 12.11 -29.11
C LYS A 232 -3.65 10.81 -29.20
N CYS A 233 -4.97 10.89 -29.11
CA CYS A 233 -5.90 9.80 -29.27
C CYS A 233 -6.78 10.05 -30.47
N SER A 234 -6.83 9.09 -31.40
CA SER A 234 -7.55 9.22 -32.68
C SER A 234 -9.06 9.11 -32.54
N LYS A 235 -9.53 8.33 -31.56
CA LYS A 235 -10.94 8.00 -31.34
C LYS A 235 -11.51 8.69 -30.10
N THR A 236 -12.83 8.95 -30.13
CA THR A 236 -13.55 9.55 -29.02
C THR A 236 -13.95 8.46 -28.01
N HIS A 237 -13.51 8.61 -26.76
CA HIS A 237 -13.94 7.78 -25.66
C HIS A 237 -14.79 8.61 -24.72
N TYR A 238 -16.04 8.26 -24.58
CA TYR A 238 -17.05 9.02 -23.83
C TYR A 238 -18.00 8.05 -23.13
N ILE A 239 -18.36 8.34 -21.88
CA ILE A 239 -19.40 7.61 -21.15
C ILE A 239 -20.15 8.55 -20.21
N ARG A 240 -21.46 8.40 -20.10
CA ARG A 240 -22.28 9.14 -19.13
C ARG A 240 -22.09 8.59 -17.72
N LEU A 241 -22.08 9.51 -16.74
CA LEU A 241 -21.88 9.13 -15.34
C LEU A 241 -23.02 8.26 -14.81
N ASP A 242 -24.25 8.68 -15.05
CA ASP A 242 -25.45 7.98 -14.58
C ASP A 242 -25.55 6.54 -15.12
N PHE A 243 -25.17 6.33 -16.37
CA PHE A 243 -25.09 5.01 -16.98
C PHE A 243 -23.95 4.18 -16.39
N LEU A 244 -22.77 4.78 -16.22
CA LEU A 244 -21.60 4.12 -15.62
C LEU A 244 -21.88 3.67 -14.19
N GLU A 245 -22.55 4.50 -13.39
CA GLU A 245 -22.94 4.16 -12.02
C GLU A 245 -23.81 2.90 -11.97
N GLN A 246 -24.81 2.81 -12.85
CA GLN A 246 -25.68 1.63 -12.90
C GLN A 246 -24.93 0.38 -13.35
N VAL A 247 -24.10 0.49 -14.40
CA VAL A 247 -23.29 -0.62 -14.91
C VAL A 247 -22.36 -1.14 -13.84
N VAL A 248 -21.61 -0.25 -13.18
CA VAL A 248 -20.67 -0.66 -12.13
C VAL A 248 -21.39 -1.26 -10.93
N LEU A 249 -22.50 -0.68 -10.51
CA LEU A 249 -23.31 -1.23 -9.41
C LEU A 249 -23.80 -2.65 -9.74
N TYR A 250 -24.31 -2.83 -10.96
CA TYR A 250 -24.77 -4.11 -11.44
C TYR A 250 -23.64 -5.16 -11.46
N GLU A 251 -22.48 -4.81 -12.02
CA GLU A 251 -21.33 -5.73 -12.10
C GLU A 251 -20.75 -6.07 -10.71
N VAL A 252 -20.72 -5.12 -9.78
CA VAL A 252 -20.32 -5.40 -8.40
C VAL A 252 -21.31 -6.35 -7.72
N LYS A 253 -22.62 -6.16 -7.90
CA LYS A 253 -23.63 -7.09 -7.37
C LYS A 253 -23.53 -8.48 -7.98
N ARG A 254 -23.32 -8.54 -9.30
CA ARG A 254 -23.12 -9.80 -10.03
C ARG A 254 -21.91 -10.55 -9.50
N LEU A 255 -20.80 -9.84 -9.30
CA LEU A 255 -19.59 -10.40 -8.72
C LEU A 255 -19.82 -10.87 -7.27
N ALA A 256 -20.51 -10.08 -6.46
CA ALA A 256 -20.80 -10.40 -5.06
C ALA A 256 -21.70 -11.63 -4.92
N CYS A 257 -22.73 -11.72 -5.75
CA CYS A 257 -23.62 -12.88 -5.82
C CYS A 257 -22.83 -14.14 -6.21
N PHE A 258 -21.99 -14.04 -7.25
CA PHE A 258 -21.17 -15.16 -7.70
C PHE A 258 -20.16 -15.59 -6.64
N ALA A 259 -19.49 -14.66 -5.98
CA ALA A 259 -18.54 -14.94 -4.90
C ALA A 259 -19.21 -15.56 -3.66
N SER A 260 -20.48 -15.20 -3.38
CA SER A 260 -21.21 -15.73 -2.23
C SER A 260 -21.80 -17.13 -2.50
N GLU A 261 -22.40 -17.33 -3.66
CA GLU A 261 -23.09 -18.60 -3.98
C GLU A 261 -22.17 -19.67 -4.56
N TYR A 262 -21.10 -19.26 -5.25
CA TYR A 262 -20.18 -20.15 -5.99
C TYR A 262 -18.72 -19.96 -5.61
N GLU A 263 -18.44 -19.86 -4.30
CA GLU A 263 -17.09 -19.57 -3.77
C GLU A 263 -15.99 -20.47 -4.35
N ASN A 264 -16.23 -21.78 -4.40
CA ASN A 264 -15.27 -22.74 -4.92
C ASN A 264 -15.01 -22.55 -6.42
N ASP A 265 -16.03 -22.18 -7.18
CA ASP A 265 -15.89 -21.94 -8.63
C ASP A 265 -15.27 -20.57 -8.89
N PHE A 266 -15.55 -19.58 -8.02
CA PHE A 266 -14.86 -18.29 -8.02
C PHE A 266 -13.36 -18.48 -7.77
N ILE A 267 -12.97 -19.20 -6.72
CA ILE A 267 -11.57 -19.50 -6.41
C ILE A 267 -10.91 -20.26 -7.57
N LYS A 268 -11.60 -21.24 -8.16
CA LYS A 268 -11.09 -21.97 -9.34
C LYS A 268 -10.92 -21.08 -10.57
N ALA A 269 -11.87 -20.18 -10.83
CA ALA A 269 -11.80 -19.22 -11.93
C ALA A 269 -10.65 -18.23 -11.76
N MET A 270 -10.43 -17.78 -10.50
CA MET A 270 -9.36 -16.84 -10.12
C MET A 270 -7.96 -17.46 -10.23
N ILE A 271 -7.81 -18.66 -9.72
CA ILE A 271 -6.52 -19.36 -9.72
C ILE A 271 -6.27 -20.04 -11.08
N GLY A 272 -7.32 -20.14 -11.91
CA GLY A 272 -7.28 -20.80 -13.20
C GLY A 272 -7.11 -22.33 -13.08
N ARG A 273 -6.94 -23.02 -14.21
CA ARG A 273 -6.56 -24.46 -14.23
C ARG A 273 -5.26 -24.77 -13.47
N SER A 274 -4.62 -23.75 -12.93
CA SER A 274 -3.34 -23.74 -12.20
C SER A 274 -3.42 -24.00 -10.71
N ALA A 275 -4.58 -24.10 -10.05
CA ALA A 275 -4.61 -24.25 -8.59
C ALA A 275 -3.81 -25.49 -8.14
N LYS A 276 -4.07 -26.66 -8.76
CA LYS A 276 -3.28 -27.88 -8.52
C LYS A 276 -1.82 -27.76 -8.95
N VAL A 277 -1.56 -27.05 -10.05
CA VAL A 277 -0.20 -26.82 -10.56
C VAL A 277 0.53 -25.82 -9.67
N ALA A 278 -0.13 -24.75 -9.23
CA ALA A 278 0.44 -23.77 -8.32
C ALA A 278 0.69 -24.37 -6.91
N GLU A 279 -0.22 -25.19 -6.40
CA GLU A 279 -0.05 -25.90 -5.14
C GLU A 279 1.10 -26.92 -5.20
N ASN A 280 1.15 -27.73 -6.27
CA ASN A 280 2.25 -28.64 -6.52
C ASN A 280 3.58 -27.90 -6.73
N THR A 281 3.56 -26.73 -7.37
CA THR A 281 4.74 -25.89 -7.56
C THR A 281 5.22 -25.28 -6.24
N ALA A 282 4.31 -24.80 -5.40
CA ALA A 282 4.63 -24.28 -4.07
C ALA A 282 5.20 -25.39 -3.17
N LEU A 283 4.58 -26.57 -3.18
CA LEU A 283 5.07 -27.74 -2.44
C LEU A 283 6.45 -28.19 -2.92
N ARG A 284 6.70 -28.15 -4.23
CA ARG A 284 8.01 -28.44 -4.81
C ARG A 284 9.06 -27.41 -4.39
N LYS A 285 8.74 -26.13 -4.46
CA LYS A 285 9.62 -25.04 -3.99
C LYS A 285 9.94 -25.16 -2.49
N GLN A 286 8.94 -25.54 -1.69
CA GLN A 286 9.15 -25.75 -0.25
C GLN A 286 10.11 -26.92 0.00
N ARG A 287 9.92 -28.07 -0.67
CA ARG A 287 10.83 -29.20 -0.56
C ARG A 287 12.26 -28.87 -1.01
N GLU A 288 12.40 -28.08 -2.08
CA GLU A 288 13.70 -27.61 -2.54
C GLU A 288 14.37 -26.68 -1.51
N LEU A 289 13.60 -25.76 -0.89
CA LEU A 289 14.07 -24.90 0.19
C LEU A 289 14.55 -25.72 1.41
N ASP A 290 13.78 -26.74 1.80
CA ASP A 290 14.12 -27.60 2.94
C ASP A 290 15.40 -28.43 2.64
N ALA A 291 15.53 -28.96 1.42
CA ALA A 291 16.71 -29.70 0.99
C ALA A 291 17.96 -28.81 0.97
N LEU A 292 17.88 -27.60 0.42
CA LEU A 292 19.00 -26.65 0.41
C LEU A 292 19.41 -26.21 1.82
N THR A 293 18.41 -26.02 2.70
CA THR A 293 18.67 -25.65 4.10
C THR A 293 19.30 -26.80 4.89
N ALA A 294 18.89 -28.05 4.62
CA ALA A 294 19.51 -29.23 5.20
C ALA A 294 20.96 -29.39 4.70
N ARG A 295 21.19 -29.17 3.39
CA ARG A 295 22.54 -29.23 2.82
C ARG A 295 23.48 -28.16 3.37
N ASP A 296 22.99 -26.96 3.60
CA ASP A 296 23.76 -25.87 4.20
C ASP A 296 24.23 -26.23 5.61
N ARG A 297 23.35 -26.84 6.44
CA ARG A 297 23.72 -27.37 7.77
C ARG A 297 24.73 -28.52 7.70
N GLU A 298 24.59 -29.41 6.71
CA GLU A 298 25.54 -30.48 6.47
C GLU A 298 26.93 -29.93 6.14
N LEU A 299 27.00 -28.88 5.30
CA LEU A 299 28.24 -28.19 4.97
C LEU A 299 28.91 -27.57 6.20
N ASP A 300 28.14 -26.99 7.13
CA ASP A 300 28.67 -26.49 8.39
C ASP A 300 29.33 -27.60 9.21
N MET A 301 28.66 -28.75 9.37
CA MET A 301 29.21 -29.90 10.09
C MET A 301 30.45 -30.48 9.39
N LEU A 302 30.46 -30.49 8.04
CA LEU A 302 31.64 -30.94 7.27
C LEU A 302 32.82 -29.98 7.42
N PHE A 303 32.54 -28.69 7.53
CA PHE A 303 33.54 -27.67 7.76
C PHE A 303 34.18 -27.79 9.15
N GLU A 304 33.35 -28.03 10.18
CA GLU A 304 33.84 -28.26 11.54
C GLU A 304 34.75 -29.50 11.60
N ARG A 305 34.34 -30.62 11.00
CA ARG A 305 35.19 -31.83 10.91
C ARG A 305 36.48 -31.60 10.13
N LEU A 306 36.42 -30.88 9.02
CA LEU A 306 37.56 -30.54 8.22
C LEU A 306 38.60 -29.72 9.01
N TYR A 307 38.08 -28.76 9.83
CA TYR A 307 38.90 -27.97 10.72
C TYR A 307 39.58 -28.83 11.80
N GLU A 308 38.82 -29.73 12.45
CA GLU A 308 39.37 -30.67 13.48
C GLU A 308 40.44 -31.58 12.88
N ASP A 309 40.25 -32.12 11.68
CA ASP A 309 41.19 -33.00 11.01
C ASP A 309 42.48 -32.26 10.57
N ASN A 310 42.36 -30.98 10.20
CA ASN A 310 43.51 -30.14 9.91
C ASN A 310 44.30 -29.83 11.19
N VAL A 311 43.66 -29.45 12.27
CA VAL A 311 44.30 -29.23 13.60
C VAL A 311 44.97 -30.49 14.12
N ALA A 312 44.37 -31.66 13.88
CA ALA A 312 44.93 -32.95 14.27
C ALA A 312 46.10 -33.45 13.36
N GLY A 313 46.43 -32.67 12.34
CA GLY A 313 47.53 -32.99 11.39
C GLY A 313 47.20 -34.12 10.40
N LYS A 314 45.92 -34.54 10.27
CA LYS A 314 45.50 -35.59 9.33
C LYS A 314 45.36 -35.05 7.89
N ILE A 315 45.15 -33.74 7.74
CA ILE A 315 45.01 -33.05 6.45
C ILE A 315 45.97 -31.89 6.41
N ASP A 316 46.69 -31.74 5.27
CA ASP A 316 47.60 -30.63 5.06
C ASP A 316 46.88 -29.31 4.79
N ASP A 317 47.53 -28.18 5.04
CA ASP A 317 46.98 -26.84 4.91
C ASP A 317 46.52 -26.52 3.47
N ALA A 318 47.21 -27.04 2.45
CA ALA A 318 46.85 -26.83 1.06
C ALA A 318 45.56 -27.52 0.69
N ARG A 319 45.34 -28.72 1.20
CA ARG A 319 44.11 -29.51 1.02
C ARG A 319 42.95 -28.92 1.82
N PHE A 320 43.22 -28.48 3.06
CA PHE A 320 42.26 -27.73 3.87
C PHE A 320 41.76 -26.49 3.15
N ALA A 321 42.67 -25.63 2.68
CA ALA A 321 42.33 -24.40 1.95
C ALA A 321 41.50 -24.67 0.68
N LYS A 322 41.83 -25.75 -0.05
CA LYS A 322 41.07 -26.14 -1.26
C LYS A 322 39.62 -26.60 -0.92
N MET A 323 39.45 -27.39 0.12
CA MET A 323 38.13 -27.92 0.54
C MET A 323 37.29 -26.83 1.18
N SER A 324 37.86 -25.99 2.03
CA SER A 324 37.20 -24.83 2.62
C SER A 324 36.62 -23.91 1.58
N LYS A 325 37.45 -23.53 0.58
CA LYS A 325 36.98 -22.67 -0.52
C LYS A 325 35.84 -23.29 -1.31
N ARG A 326 35.81 -24.61 -1.49
CA ARG A 326 34.71 -25.31 -2.18
C ARG A 326 33.43 -25.27 -1.34
N TYR A 327 33.52 -25.50 -0.03
CA TYR A 327 32.37 -25.45 0.86
C TYR A 327 31.79 -24.04 0.98
N GLU A 328 32.64 -23.03 1.13
CA GLU A 328 32.21 -21.62 1.13
C GLU A 328 31.52 -21.21 -0.18
N GLN A 329 32.03 -21.68 -1.32
CA GLN A 329 31.40 -21.41 -2.62
C GLN A 329 30.03 -22.07 -2.71
N GLU A 330 29.89 -23.35 -2.33
CA GLU A 330 28.63 -24.06 -2.32
C GLU A 330 27.61 -23.41 -1.36
N GLN A 331 28.02 -23.00 -0.17
CA GLN A 331 27.19 -22.26 0.78
C GLN A 331 26.74 -20.91 0.20
N GLY A 332 27.65 -20.18 -0.46
CA GLY A 332 27.33 -18.91 -1.13
C GLY A 332 26.29 -19.05 -2.25
N GLU A 333 26.34 -20.15 -3.01
CA GLU A 333 25.35 -20.47 -4.04
C GLU A 333 24.00 -20.89 -3.43
N ASN A 334 24.04 -21.74 -2.39
CA ASN A 334 22.85 -22.18 -1.66
C ASN A 334 22.13 -21.01 -0.99
N ALA A 335 22.86 -20.11 -0.35
CA ALA A 335 22.29 -18.90 0.28
C ALA A 335 21.52 -18.02 -0.72
N LYS A 336 22.07 -17.86 -1.95
CA LYS A 336 21.38 -17.11 -3.01
C LYS A 336 20.08 -17.80 -3.44
N LYS A 337 20.11 -19.12 -3.63
CA LYS A 337 18.94 -19.92 -4.02
C LYS A 337 17.86 -19.91 -2.90
N ILE A 338 18.26 -20.09 -1.66
CA ILE A 338 17.39 -20.03 -0.49
C ILE A 338 16.68 -18.67 -0.40
N LYS A 339 17.44 -17.58 -0.60
CA LYS A 339 16.87 -16.23 -0.59
C LYS A 339 15.86 -16.02 -1.72
N ALA A 340 16.14 -16.50 -2.93
CA ALA A 340 15.25 -16.42 -4.08
C ALA A 340 13.96 -17.23 -3.85
N LEU A 341 14.07 -18.48 -3.41
CA LEU A 341 12.92 -19.35 -3.13
C LEU A 341 12.02 -18.80 -2.00
N ARG A 342 12.61 -18.28 -0.93
CA ARG A 342 11.84 -17.60 0.14
C ARG A 342 11.06 -16.40 -0.37
N LEU A 343 11.67 -15.60 -1.25
CA LEU A 343 11.00 -14.44 -1.84
C LEU A 343 9.83 -14.87 -2.74
N GLU A 344 10.00 -15.93 -3.53
CA GLU A 344 8.96 -16.46 -4.40
C GLU A 344 7.79 -17.06 -3.59
N LEU A 345 8.08 -17.88 -2.58
CA LEU A 345 7.07 -18.47 -1.70
C LEU A 345 6.27 -17.37 -0.97
N LYS A 346 6.95 -16.32 -0.48
CA LYS A 346 6.28 -15.19 0.16
C LYS A 346 5.37 -14.42 -0.81
N LYS A 347 5.76 -14.29 -2.08
CA LYS A 347 4.90 -13.67 -3.11
C LYS A 347 3.68 -14.52 -3.43
N ASP A 348 3.84 -15.84 -3.48
CA ASP A 348 2.74 -16.77 -3.76
C ASP A 348 1.76 -16.82 -2.58
N GLU A 349 2.24 -16.75 -1.34
CA GLU A 349 1.44 -16.65 -0.11
C GLU A 349 0.68 -15.32 -0.03
N SER A 350 1.34 -14.20 -0.32
CA SER A 350 0.71 -12.88 -0.37
C SER A 350 -0.45 -12.84 -1.37
N LYS A 351 -0.30 -13.43 -2.56
CA LYS A 351 -1.38 -13.50 -3.55
C LYS A 351 -2.60 -14.29 -3.07
N ARG A 352 -2.42 -15.36 -2.28
CA ARG A 352 -3.54 -16.11 -1.71
C ARG A 352 -4.28 -15.30 -0.66
N MET A 353 -3.57 -14.64 0.24
CA MET A 353 -4.18 -13.74 1.24
C MET A 353 -4.95 -12.61 0.57
N ASP A 354 -4.42 -12.03 -0.53
CA ASP A 354 -5.08 -10.99 -1.29
C ASP A 354 -6.45 -11.43 -1.88
N ILE A 355 -6.59 -12.71 -2.26
CA ILE A 355 -7.85 -13.27 -2.80
C ILE A 355 -8.87 -13.46 -1.69
N ASP A 356 -8.49 -14.01 -0.56
CA ASP A 356 -9.38 -14.23 0.59
C ASP A 356 -9.89 -12.90 1.16
N ASP A 357 -9.03 -11.90 1.28
CA ASP A 357 -9.36 -10.53 1.68
C ASP A 357 -10.31 -9.86 0.66
N PHE A 358 -10.09 -10.11 -0.62
CA PHE A 358 -10.95 -9.60 -1.67
C PHE A 358 -12.35 -10.22 -1.60
N LEU A 359 -12.44 -11.55 -1.41
CA LEU A 359 -13.72 -12.24 -1.22
C LEU A 359 -14.51 -11.69 -0.04
N GLU A 360 -13.86 -11.50 1.12
CA GLU A 360 -14.49 -10.90 2.29
C GLU A 360 -14.99 -9.48 2.00
N THR A 361 -14.20 -8.72 1.26
CA THR A 361 -14.57 -7.34 0.86
C THR A 361 -15.76 -7.34 -0.10
N VAL A 362 -15.78 -8.21 -1.10
CA VAL A 362 -16.88 -8.33 -2.07
C VAL A 362 -18.19 -8.71 -1.39
N ARG A 363 -18.18 -9.67 -0.45
CA ARG A 363 -19.36 -10.10 0.31
C ARG A 363 -20.04 -8.97 1.07
N ARG A 364 -19.27 -7.99 1.54
CA ARG A 364 -19.82 -6.79 2.22
C ARG A 364 -20.75 -5.95 1.34
N TYR A 365 -20.63 -6.07 0.04
CA TYR A 365 -21.37 -5.25 -0.93
C TYR A 365 -22.50 -5.98 -1.66
N THR A 366 -22.86 -7.19 -1.21
CA THR A 366 -23.95 -7.99 -1.81
C THR A 366 -25.27 -7.21 -1.85
N ASP A 367 -25.62 -6.48 -0.78
CA ASP A 367 -26.86 -5.71 -0.66
C ASP A 367 -26.71 -4.22 -0.97
N ALA A 368 -25.61 -3.82 -1.62
CA ALA A 368 -25.36 -2.42 -1.93
C ALA A 368 -26.42 -1.87 -2.90
N THR A 369 -27.07 -0.78 -2.53
CA THR A 369 -28.06 -0.07 -3.37
C THR A 369 -27.46 1.11 -4.13
N THR A 370 -26.35 1.66 -3.66
CA THR A 370 -25.67 2.81 -4.24
C THR A 370 -24.16 2.63 -4.25
N ILE A 371 -23.50 3.28 -5.20
CA ILE A 371 -22.04 3.27 -5.27
C ILE A 371 -21.47 4.27 -4.28
N THR A 372 -20.59 3.80 -3.40
CA THR A 372 -19.86 4.65 -2.45
C THR A 372 -18.38 4.77 -2.86
N LYS A 373 -17.72 5.87 -2.45
CA LYS A 373 -16.28 6.02 -2.66
C LYS A 373 -15.46 4.87 -2.07
N ARG A 374 -15.91 4.34 -0.93
CA ARG A 374 -15.30 3.21 -0.24
C ARG A 374 -15.37 1.94 -1.09
N MET A 375 -16.57 1.59 -1.58
CA MET A 375 -16.79 0.43 -2.45
C MET A 375 -15.86 0.48 -3.67
N VAL A 376 -15.84 1.63 -4.36
CA VAL A 376 -14.99 1.82 -5.54
C VAL A 376 -13.50 1.69 -5.19
N ALA A 377 -13.07 2.28 -4.09
CA ALA A 377 -11.68 2.22 -3.66
C ALA A 377 -11.23 0.82 -3.21
N GLU A 378 -12.12 0.05 -2.57
CA GLU A 378 -11.81 -1.30 -2.10
C GLU A 378 -11.86 -2.33 -3.23
N LEU A 379 -12.76 -2.18 -4.22
CA LEU A 379 -13.00 -3.20 -5.23
C LEU A 379 -12.35 -2.91 -6.59
N ILE A 380 -12.25 -1.63 -7.01
CA ILE A 380 -11.91 -1.26 -8.39
C ILE A 380 -10.52 -0.60 -8.45
N ASP A 381 -9.63 -1.17 -9.27
CA ASP A 381 -8.33 -0.57 -9.59
C ASP A 381 -8.49 0.50 -10.68
N HIS A 382 -9.09 0.13 -11.81
CA HIS A 382 -9.43 1.06 -12.88
C HIS A 382 -10.52 0.50 -13.81
N ILE A 383 -11.08 1.36 -14.65
CA ILE A 383 -12.10 1.02 -15.64
C ILE A 383 -11.63 1.48 -17.00
N GLU A 384 -11.57 0.58 -17.97
CA GLU A 384 -11.28 0.92 -19.35
C GLU A 384 -12.58 1.15 -20.12
N VAL A 385 -12.66 2.30 -20.79
CA VAL A 385 -13.81 2.68 -21.62
C VAL A 385 -13.36 2.75 -23.06
N TYR A 386 -13.80 1.78 -23.86
CA TYR A 386 -13.49 1.71 -25.29
C TYR A 386 -14.31 2.73 -26.07
N HIS A 387 -13.93 3.01 -27.32
CA HIS A 387 -14.75 3.82 -28.19
C HIS A 387 -16.03 3.08 -28.61
N ALA A 388 -17.05 3.85 -28.93
CA ALA A 388 -18.31 3.31 -29.40
C ALA A 388 -18.23 2.97 -30.89
N GLU A 389 -18.59 1.76 -31.27
CA GLU A 389 -18.63 1.27 -32.65
C GLU A 389 -20.06 1.07 -33.10
N LYS A 390 -20.38 1.48 -34.34
CA LYS A 390 -21.67 1.22 -34.95
C LYS A 390 -21.58 -0.04 -35.80
N GLN A 391 -22.39 -1.05 -35.45
CA GLN A 391 -22.60 -2.26 -36.23
C GLN A 391 -24.11 -2.46 -36.43
N ASP A 392 -24.55 -2.63 -37.68
CA ASP A 392 -25.93 -2.91 -38.05
C ASP A 392 -26.97 -1.93 -37.44
N GLY A 393 -26.60 -0.65 -37.34
CA GLY A 393 -27.46 0.40 -36.79
C GLY A 393 -27.44 0.50 -35.27
N VAL A 394 -26.84 -0.45 -34.58
CA VAL A 394 -26.66 -0.44 -33.12
C VAL A 394 -25.27 0.10 -32.77
N THR A 395 -25.21 0.93 -31.73
CA THR A 395 -23.95 1.46 -31.21
C THR A 395 -23.50 0.62 -30.03
N ASN A 396 -22.42 -0.10 -30.17
CA ASN A 396 -21.84 -0.95 -29.12
C ASN A 396 -20.63 -0.23 -28.50
N GLN A 397 -20.53 -0.26 -27.18
CA GLN A 397 -19.40 0.25 -26.44
C GLN A 397 -18.97 -0.76 -25.37
N ARG A 398 -17.71 -1.15 -25.42
CA ARG A 398 -17.12 -2.06 -24.44
C ARG A 398 -16.61 -1.28 -23.23
N VAL A 399 -16.92 -1.77 -22.02
CA VAL A 399 -16.40 -1.28 -20.75
C VAL A 399 -15.79 -2.47 -20.01
N VAL A 400 -14.56 -2.34 -19.55
CA VAL A 400 -13.86 -3.39 -18.80
C VAL A 400 -13.51 -2.88 -17.42
N ILE A 401 -13.95 -3.56 -16.39
CA ILE A 401 -13.68 -3.24 -14.98
C ILE A 401 -12.52 -4.11 -14.50
N TYR A 402 -11.45 -3.46 -14.05
CA TYR A 402 -10.32 -4.12 -13.41
C TYR A 402 -10.48 -4.02 -11.91
N TYR A 403 -10.60 -5.15 -11.25
CA TYR A 403 -10.76 -5.22 -9.80
C TYR A 403 -9.40 -5.28 -9.10
N ASN A 404 -9.34 -4.76 -7.88
CA ASN A 404 -8.16 -4.86 -7.04
C ASN A 404 -7.79 -6.35 -6.81
N CYS A 405 -6.51 -6.67 -6.84
CA CYS A 405 -5.93 -8.00 -6.63
C CYS A 405 -6.22 -9.04 -7.71
N ILE A 406 -7.32 -8.94 -8.45
CA ILE A 406 -7.78 -9.96 -9.39
C ILE A 406 -7.74 -9.54 -10.87
N GLY A 407 -7.63 -8.25 -11.15
CA GLY A 407 -7.63 -7.73 -12.51
C GLY A 407 -9.01 -7.73 -13.17
N ALA A 408 -9.05 -7.86 -14.50
CA ALA A 408 -10.31 -8.01 -15.22
C ALA A 408 -10.89 -9.40 -14.97
N PHE A 409 -12.12 -9.47 -14.50
CA PHE A 409 -12.80 -10.72 -14.18
C PHE A 409 -14.20 -10.74 -14.78
N ASP A 410 -14.47 -11.77 -15.56
CA ASP A 410 -15.80 -12.07 -16.08
C ASP A 410 -16.40 -13.23 -15.31
N VAL A 411 -17.63 -13.07 -14.86
CA VAL A 411 -18.35 -14.11 -14.12
C VAL A 411 -18.71 -15.25 -15.09
N PRO A 412 -18.14 -16.45 -14.92
CA PRO A 412 -18.23 -17.52 -15.93
C PRO A 412 -19.59 -18.22 -15.96
N ASP A 413 -20.40 -18.13 -14.92
CA ASP A 413 -21.67 -18.82 -14.81
C ASP A 413 -22.83 -17.84 -14.56
N ARG A 414 -23.98 -18.11 -15.17
CA ARG A 414 -25.20 -17.27 -15.07
C ARG A 414 -26.26 -17.82 -14.16
N ARG A 415 -26.06 -18.99 -13.56
CA ARG A 415 -27.03 -19.61 -12.67
C ARG A 415 -27.25 -18.72 -11.45
N LYS A 416 -28.51 -18.30 -11.23
CA LYS A 416 -28.94 -17.45 -10.12
C LYS A 416 -28.24 -16.09 -10.02
N ILE A 417 -27.59 -15.61 -11.08
CA ILE A 417 -27.01 -14.28 -11.13
C ILE A 417 -28.08 -13.31 -11.66
N PRO A 418 -28.20 -12.11 -11.09
CA PRO A 418 -29.13 -11.11 -11.58
C PRO A 418 -28.96 -10.85 -13.07
N GLU A 419 -30.08 -10.78 -13.82
CA GLU A 419 -30.04 -10.36 -15.23
C GLU A 419 -29.76 -8.85 -15.33
N ALA A 420 -29.14 -8.43 -16.43
CA ALA A 420 -28.94 -7.01 -16.68
C ALA A 420 -30.25 -6.37 -17.11
N ASP A 421 -30.78 -5.49 -16.29
CA ASP A 421 -31.96 -4.69 -16.60
C ASP A 421 -31.59 -3.18 -16.52
N ILE A 422 -30.55 -2.80 -17.29
CA ILE A 422 -30.10 -1.42 -17.36
C ILE A 422 -30.45 -0.88 -18.72
N ILE A 423 -31.57 -0.17 -18.78
CA ILE A 423 -32.03 0.54 -19.98
C ILE A 423 -32.23 2.01 -19.60
N MET A 424 -31.54 2.90 -20.31
CA MET A 424 -31.66 4.33 -20.12
C MET A 424 -32.00 5.02 -21.43
N GLU A 425 -33.10 5.74 -21.44
CA GLU A 425 -33.45 6.60 -22.56
C GLU A 425 -32.74 7.96 -22.42
N THR A 426 -32.09 8.39 -23.48
CA THR A 426 -31.51 9.74 -23.54
C THR A 426 -32.56 10.73 -24.03
N ARG A 427 -32.37 12.05 -23.76
CA ARG A 427 -33.23 13.12 -24.28
C ARG A 427 -33.28 13.18 -25.83
N LYS A 428 -32.37 12.50 -26.50
CA LYS A 428 -32.32 12.40 -27.96
C LYS A 428 -33.06 11.16 -28.48
N GLY A 429 -33.78 10.45 -27.64
CA GLY A 429 -34.50 9.22 -28.00
C GLY A 429 -33.60 8.01 -28.26
N VAL A 430 -32.33 8.06 -27.83
CA VAL A 430 -31.41 6.94 -27.95
C VAL A 430 -31.50 6.10 -26.67
N ALA A 431 -31.89 4.84 -26.76
CA ALA A 431 -31.84 3.91 -25.65
C ALA A 431 -30.38 3.41 -25.47
N LEU A 432 -29.89 3.51 -24.23
CA LEU A 432 -28.65 2.87 -23.81
C LEU A 432 -29.00 1.63 -23.01
N SER A 433 -28.51 0.48 -23.43
CA SER A 433 -28.65 -0.79 -22.68
C SER A 433 -27.30 -1.36 -22.39
N TYR A 434 -27.21 -2.10 -21.30
CA TYR A 434 -26.01 -2.84 -20.91
C TYR A 434 -26.30 -4.34 -20.95
N ALA A 435 -25.44 -5.09 -21.60
CA ALA A 435 -25.44 -6.55 -21.56
C ALA A 435 -24.00 -7.00 -21.22
N PRO A 436 -23.80 -7.85 -20.19
CA PRO A 436 -22.50 -8.40 -19.89
C PRO A 436 -22.02 -9.29 -21.05
N GLU A 437 -20.72 -9.25 -21.34
CA GLU A 437 -20.10 -10.08 -22.37
C GLU A 437 -20.33 -11.55 -22.04
N GLN A 438 -20.79 -12.34 -23.04
CA GLN A 438 -21.00 -13.76 -22.86
C GLN A 438 -19.65 -14.45 -23.08
N VAL A 439 -19.05 -14.96 -22.02
CA VAL A 439 -17.94 -15.89 -22.16
C VAL A 439 -18.51 -17.20 -22.71
N ALA A 440 -18.14 -17.55 -23.94
CA ALA A 440 -18.44 -18.86 -24.48
C ALA A 440 -17.73 -19.92 -23.61
N VAL A 441 -18.50 -20.84 -23.04
CA VAL A 441 -18.02 -21.97 -22.22
C VAL A 441 -17.23 -22.96 -23.06
#